data_8efd8fef9a6497bcfc3ade4c6ddf08da
#
_entry.id   8efd8fef9a6497bcfc3ade4c6ddf08da
#
_cell.length_a   1.000
_cell.length_b   1.000
_cell.length_c   1.000
_cell.angle_alpha   90.00
_cell.angle_beta   90.00
_cell.angle_gamma   90.00
#
_symmetry.space_group_name_H-M   'P 1'
#
loop_
_entity.id
_entity.type
_entity.pdbx_description
1 polymer ?
#
loop_
_entity_poly.entity_id
_entity_poly.type
_entity_poly.pdbx_seq_one_letter_code
_entity_poly.pdbx_strand_id
1 'polypeptide(L)'
;MKKLLAILFISFLFITSANSACDDPPGDGVDYEGCAFSDEQNLTGTYLPNSNLSFTGFIKVIFDKSIMMNSKLANGNFPESSFIRANLYETNFEGGNFEKTNFTSANLTRANFKAASLIEANFNNANLFEADFTGANILNANFEGANLNNATWADGKKCGLNSIGKCNSK
;
A
#
# COMPACT_ATOMS: atom_id res chain seq x y z
N MET A 1 -14.21 -34.68 -16.44
CA MET A 1 -12.97 -34.49 -15.63
C MET A 1 -13.02 -33.08 -15.02
N LYS A 2 -13.47 -32.99 -13.77
CA LYS A 2 -13.59 -31.71 -13.03
C LYS A 2 -12.19 -31.33 -12.54
N LYS A 3 -11.63 -30.22 -13.03
CA LYS A 3 -10.39 -29.66 -12.48
C LYS A 3 -10.71 -29.10 -11.09
N LEU A 4 -10.22 -29.77 -10.08
CA LEU A 4 -10.18 -29.24 -8.71
C LEU A 4 -9.27 -28.01 -8.72
N LEU A 5 -9.85 -26.82 -8.54
CA LEU A 5 -9.10 -25.63 -8.17
C LEU A 5 -8.61 -25.87 -6.73
N ALA A 6 -7.32 -26.13 -6.59
CA ALA A 6 -6.70 -26.15 -5.27
C ALA A 6 -6.69 -24.69 -4.76
N ILE A 7 -7.69 -24.36 -3.95
CA ILE A 7 -7.65 -23.16 -3.10
C ILE A 7 -6.55 -23.45 -2.09
N LEU A 8 -5.41 -22.80 -2.26
CA LEU A 8 -4.35 -22.81 -1.27
C LEU A 8 -4.92 -22.15 -0.01
N PHE A 9 -5.39 -22.95 0.94
CA PHE A 9 -5.63 -22.49 2.29
C PHE A 9 -4.27 -22.10 2.88
N ILE A 10 -3.93 -20.81 2.77
CA ILE A 10 -2.86 -20.25 3.58
C ILE A 10 -3.39 -20.32 5.01
N SER A 11 -2.84 -21.23 5.80
CA SER A 11 -3.16 -21.32 7.23
C SER A 11 -2.68 -20.04 7.90
N PHE A 12 -3.60 -19.09 8.06
CA PHE A 12 -3.39 -17.94 8.92
C PHE A 12 -3.23 -18.43 10.36
N LEU A 13 -2.03 -18.41 10.89
CA LEU A 13 -1.79 -18.57 12.32
C LEU A 13 -2.14 -17.25 13.00
N PHE A 14 -3.39 -17.11 13.43
CA PHE A 14 -3.85 -15.94 14.17
C PHE A 14 -3.34 -16.00 15.62
N ILE A 15 -2.67 -14.95 16.03
CA ILE A 15 -2.48 -14.67 17.45
C ILE A 15 -3.81 -14.07 17.94
N THR A 16 -4.41 -14.73 18.88
CA THR A 16 -5.72 -14.45 19.44
C THR A 16 -5.92 -12.99 19.86
N SER A 17 -6.52 -12.19 18.98
CA SER A 17 -7.28 -11.01 19.38
C SER A 17 -8.76 -11.39 19.38
N ALA A 18 -9.51 -10.94 20.38
CA ALA A 18 -10.92 -11.28 20.54
C ALA A 18 -11.85 -10.60 19.51
N ASN A 19 -11.36 -10.32 18.30
CA ASN A 19 -12.09 -9.66 17.24
C ASN A 19 -12.33 -10.67 16.11
N SER A 20 -13.54 -11.19 15.99
CA SER A 20 -13.93 -12.19 14.99
C SER A 20 -13.69 -11.74 13.54
N ALA A 21 -13.61 -10.44 13.29
CA ALA A 21 -13.34 -9.88 11.97
C ALA A 21 -11.90 -10.18 11.45
N CYS A 22 -10.94 -10.41 12.36
CA CYS A 22 -9.56 -10.72 11.98
C CYS A 22 -9.38 -12.12 11.35
N ASP A 23 -10.39 -12.98 11.52
CA ASP A 23 -10.39 -14.37 11.03
C ASP A 23 -11.11 -14.51 9.68
N ASP A 24 -11.71 -13.43 9.17
CA ASP A 24 -12.41 -13.45 7.89
C ASP A 24 -11.43 -13.69 6.73
N PRO A 25 -11.82 -14.49 5.73
CA PRO A 25 -10.96 -14.66 4.54
C PRO A 25 -10.84 -13.34 3.77
N PRO A 26 -9.70 -13.11 3.10
CA PRO A 26 -9.55 -11.95 2.23
C PRO A 26 -10.68 -11.84 1.21
N GLY A 27 -11.24 -10.64 1.05
CA GLY A 27 -12.36 -10.38 0.16
C GLY A 27 -12.64 -8.90 -0.03
N ASP A 28 -13.73 -8.59 -0.73
CA ASP A 28 -14.19 -7.22 -0.93
C ASP A 28 -14.81 -6.67 0.36
N GLY A 29 -14.34 -5.50 0.78
CA GLY A 29 -14.89 -4.77 1.92
C GLY A 29 -14.64 -5.40 3.29
N VAL A 30 -13.68 -6.32 3.44
CA VAL A 30 -13.35 -6.90 4.74
C VAL A 30 -12.81 -5.84 5.70
N ASP A 31 -13.13 -5.98 6.97
CA ASP A 31 -12.69 -5.08 8.03
C ASP A 31 -11.67 -5.78 8.94
N TYR A 32 -10.40 -5.40 8.77
CA TYR A 32 -9.27 -5.87 9.56
C TYR A 32 -8.70 -4.77 10.47
N GLU A 33 -9.47 -3.72 10.77
CA GLU A 33 -8.98 -2.60 11.57
C GLU A 33 -8.39 -3.07 12.89
N GLY A 34 -7.15 -2.64 13.16
CA GLY A 34 -6.43 -2.96 14.40
C GLY A 34 -6.06 -4.44 14.55
N CYS A 35 -6.25 -5.26 13.53
CA CYS A 35 -5.83 -6.66 13.57
C CYS A 35 -4.31 -6.77 13.64
N ALA A 36 -3.82 -7.71 14.47
CA ALA A 36 -2.42 -8.08 14.49
C ALA A 36 -2.22 -9.31 13.60
N PHE A 37 -1.36 -9.16 12.60
CA PHE A 37 -1.00 -10.24 11.67
C PHE A 37 0.45 -10.66 11.89
N SER A 38 0.76 -11.89 11.47
CA SER A 38 2.14 -12.38 11.54
C SER A 38 3.03 -11.65 10.53
N ASP A 39 4.28 -11.38 10.92
CA ASP A 39 5.28 -10.82 10.02
C ASP A 39 5.66 -11.78 8.88
N GLU A 40 6.28 -11.21 7.81
CA GLU A 40 6.84 -11.96 6.67
C GLU A 40 5.82 -12.82 5.90
N GLN A 41 4.51 -12.52 6.01
CA GLN A 41 3.49 -13.24 5.26
C GLN A 41 3.56 -12.96 3.75
N ASN A 42 3.33 -14.00 2.96
CA ASN A 42 3.18 -13.86 1.52
C ASN A 42 1.70 -13.81 1.13
N LEU A 43 1.23 -12.62 0.83
CA LEU A 43 -0.15 -12.30 0.42
C LEU A 43 -0.19 -11.87 -1.06
N THR A 44 0.72 -12.41 -1.88
CA THR A 44 0.80 -12.12 -3.32
C THR A 44 -0.52 -12.41 -4.02
N GLY A 45 -1.03 -11.43 -4.77
CA GLY A 45 -2.26 -11.56 -5.54
C GLY A 45 -3.54 -11.56 -4.72
N THR A 46 -3.49 -11.21 -3.44
CA THR A 46 -4.67 -11.14 -2.57
C THR A 46 -5.67 -10.11 -3.09
N TYR A 47 -6.96 -10.44 -2.99
CA TYR A 47 -8.06 -9.57 -3.40
C TYR A 47 -8.70 -8.90 -2.16
N LEU A 48 -8.46 -7.61 -1.97
CA LEU A 48 -8.86 -6.82 -0.80
C LEU A 48 -9.37 -5.41 -1.20
N PRO A 49 -10.20 -5.24 -2.25
CA PRO A 49 -10.68 -3.91 -2.57
C PRO A 49 -11.64 -3.41 -1.48
N ASN A 50 -11.75 -2.10 -1.32
CA ASN A 50 -12.63 -1.42 -0.35
C ASN A 50 -12.43 -1.85 1.11
N SER A 51 -11.36 -2.57 1.42
CA SER A 51 -11.10 -3.17 2.74
C SER A 51 -10.48 -2.16 3.72
N ASN A 52 -10.69 -2.38 5.01
CA ASN A 52 -10.14 -1.56 6.08
C ASN A 52 -9.01 -2.31 6.80
N LEU A 53 -7.77 -1.90 6.56
CA LEU A 53 -6.56 -2.38 7.22
C LEU A 53 -5.91 -1.22 8.04
N SER A 54 -6.70 -0.26 8.49
CA SER A 54 -6.19 0.85 9.32
C SER A 54 -5.68 0.31 10.66
N PHE A 55 -4.62 0.92 11.19
CA PHE A 55 -3.99 0.52 12.45
C PHE A 55 -3.49 -0.93 12.51
N THR A 56 -3.44 -1.63 11.36
CA THR A 56 -2.82 -2.97 11.29
C THR A 56 -1.30 -2.86 11.23
N GLY A 57 -0.61 -3.93 11.59
CA GLY A 57 0.84 -4.03 11.49
C GLY A 57 1.27 -5.28 10.74
N PHE A 58 2.13 -5.09 9.74
CA PHE A 58 2.79 -6.16 9.00
C PHE A 58 4.24 -5.76 8.72
N ILE A 59 5.18 -6.46 9.29
CA ILE A 59 6.59 -6.25 9.00
C ILE A 59 6.99 -7.22 7.88
N LYS A 60 7.59 -6.69 6.79
CA LYS A 60 8.07 -7.49 5.63
C LYS A 60 6.99 -8.34 4.94
N VAL A 61 5.74 -7.92 4.99
CA VAL A 61 4.66 -8.61 4.27
C VAL A 61 4.80 -8.42 2.75
N ILE A 62 4.39 -9.42 1.98
CA ILE A 62 4.42 -9.37 0.51
C ILE A 62 2.99 -9.29 -0.02
N PHE A 63 2.58 -8.12 -0.50
CA PHE A 63 1.31 -7.85 -1.20
C PHE A 63 1.50 -7.66 -2.72
N ASP A 64 2.52 -8.29 -3.30
CA ASP A 64 2.81 -8.15 -4.72
C ASP A 64 1.61 -8.55 -5.58
N LYS A 65 1.29 -7.74 -6.60
CA LYS A 65 0.16 -7.96 -7.51
C LYS A 65 -1.22 -8.05 -6.82
N SER A 66 -1.33 -7.67 -5.56
CA SER A 66 -2.61 -7.61 -4.86
C SER A 66 -3.54 -6.56 -5.46
N ILE A 67 -4.84 -6.73 -5.26
CA ILE A 67 -5.88 -5.76 -5.65
C ILE A 67 -6.45 -5.17 -4.36
N MET A 68 -6.08 -3.92 -4.06
CA MET A 68 -6.43 -3.21 -2.82
C MET A 68 -6.96 -1.80 -3.13
N MET A 69 -7.63 -1.64 -4.28
CA MET A 69 -8.19 -0.33 -4.66
C MET A 69 -9.21 0.15 -3.63
N ASN A 70 -9.25 1.47 -3.37
CA ASN A 70 -10.12 2.13 -2.39
C ASN A 70 -9.97 1.64 -0.94
N SER A 71 -8.93 0.87 -0.62
CA SER A 71 -8.72 0.33 0.72
C SER A 71 -8.12 1.37 1.67
N LYS A 72 -8.28 1.16 2.97
CA LYS A 72 -7.73 2.00 4.02
C LYS A 72 -6.58 1.27 4.71
N LEU A 73 -5.39 1.87 4.67
CA LEU A 73 -4.18 1.44 5.39
C LEU A 73 -3.67 2.57 6.30
N ALA A 74 -4.56 3.50 6.67
CA ALA A 74 -4.21 4.67 7.48
C ALA A 74 -3.67 4.27 8.85
N ASN A 75 -2.61 4.94 9.30
CA ASN A 75 -1.93 4.66 10.57
C ASN A 75 -1.44 3.22 10.71
N GLY A 76 -1.35 2.47 9.61
CA GLY A 76 -0.81 1.11 9.61
C GLY A 76 0.72 1.09 9.67
N ASN A 77 1.30 -0.02 10.08
CA ASN A 77 2.74 -0.20 10.20
C ASN A 77 3.23 -1.30 9.26
N PHE A 78 3.81 -0.92 8.12
CA PHE A 78 4.21 -1.81 7.01
C PHE A 78 5.69 -1.64 6.62
N PRO A 79 6.66 -1.55 7.55
CA PRO A 79 8.05 -1.36 7.18
C PRO A 79 8.58 -2.56 6.39
N GLU A 80 9.50 -2.30 5.46
CA GLU A 80 10.17 -3.29 4.62
C GLU A 80 9.22 -4.20 3.80
N SER A 81 7.94 -3.84 3.70
CA SER A 81 6.93 -4.62 2.98
C SER A 81 7.00 -4.42 1.47
N SER A 82 6.39 -5.33 0.70
CA SER A 82 6.38 -5.29 -0.76
C SER A 82 4.97 -5.18 -1.32
N PHE A 83 4.76 -4.22 -2.25
CA PHE A 83 3.55 -3.98 -3.02
C PHE A 83 3.87 -3.90 -4.51
N ILE A 84 4.85 -4.68 -4.99
CA ILE A 84 5.29 -4.65 -6.39
C ILE A 84 4.13 -4.98 -7.32
N ARG A 85 3.84 -4.06 -8.29
CA ARG A 85 2.73 -4.20 -9.25
C ARG A 85 1.35 -4.35 -8.62
N ALA A 86 1.17 -3.98 -7.35
CA ALA A 86 -0.14 -3.97 -6.71
C ALA A 86 -1.05 -2.88 -7.32
N ASN A 87 -2.36 -3.14 -7.34
CA ASN A 87 -3.35 -2.14 -7.68
C ASN A 87 -3.85 -1.46 -6.41
N LEU A 88 -3.34 -0.26 -6.17
CA LEU A 88 -3.54 0.59 -4.99
C LEU A 88 -4.25 1.91 -5.37
N TYR A 89 -5.08 1.87 -6.41
CA TYR A 89 -5.85 3.03 -6.87
C TYR A 89 -6.73 3.58 -5.74
N GLU A 90 -6.63 4.89 -5.47
CA GLU A 90 -7.38 5.59 -4.40
C GLU A 90 -7.22 5.00 -2.99
N THR A 91 -6.15 4.27 -2.75
CA THR A 91 -5.86 3.68 -1.42
C THR A 91 -5.40 4.77 -0.44
N ASN A 92 -5.88 4.69 0.80
CA ASN A 92 -5.51 5.63 1.87
C ASN A 92 -4.39 5.07 2.75
N PHE A 93 -3.20 5.69 2.67
CA PHE A 93 -1.99 5.38 3.45
C PHE A 93 -1.67 6.45 4.52
N GLU A 94 -2.60 7.36 4.80
CA GLU A 94 -2.37 8.53 5.66
C GLU A 94 -1.81 8.15 7.03
N GLY A 95 -0.75 8.86 7.47
CA GLY A 95 -0.13 8.69 8.78
C GLY A 95 0.58 7.35 9.01
N GLY A 96 0.56 6.43 8.03
CA GLY A 96 1.16 5.11 8.18
C GLY A 96 2.68 5.10 8.08
N ASN A 97 3.30 4.03 8.55
CA ASN A 97 4.73 3.75 8.43
C ASN A 97 4.99 2.77 7.28
N PHE A 98 5.65 3.26 6.23
CA PHE A 98 6.03 2.52 5.04
C PHE A 98 7.55 2.66 4.77
N GLU A 99 8.35 2.72 5.82
CA GLU A 99 9.80 2.80 5.72
C GLU A 99 10.35 1.60 4.93
N LYS A 100 11.22 1.86 3.95
CA LYS A 100 11.83 0.85 3.05
C LYS A 100 10.81 -0.02 2.30
N THR A 101 9.56 0.38 2.24
CA THR A 101 8.52 -0.35 1.51
C THR A 101 8.74 -0.26 0.01
N ASN A 102 8.51 -1.36 -0.71
CA ASN A 102 8.70 -1.45 -2.15
C ASN A 102 7.37 -1.33 -2.92
N PHE A 103 7.16 -0.19 -3.59
CA PHE A 103 6.01 0.09 -4.46
C PHE A 103 6.36 0.06 -5.95
N THR A 104 7.44 -0.65 -6.34
CA THR A 104 7.90 -0.70 -7.73
C THR A 104 6.76 -1.08 -8.68
N SER A 105 6.53 -0.25 -9.69
CA SER A 105 5.49 -0.44 -10.72
C SER A 105 4.06 -0.56 -10.19
N ALA A 106 3.78 -0.18 -8.96
CA ALA A 106 2.42 -0.18 -8.40
C ALA A 106 1.56 0.91 -9.06
N ASN A 107 0.26 0.65 -9.16
CA ASN A 107 -0.72 1.66 -9.52
C ASN A 107 -1.19 2.38 -8.24
N LEU A 108 -0.65 3.56 -8.00
CA LEU A 108 -0.93 4.44 -6.86
C LEU A 108 -1.65 5.72 -7.29
N THR A 109 -2.37 5.66 -8.42
CA THR A 109 -3.16 6.80 -8.90
C THR A 109 -4.11 7.24 -7.80
N ARG A 110 -4.07 8.56 -7.45
CA ARG A 110 -4.87 9.19 -6.39
C ARG A 110 -4.67 8.61 -4.99
N ALA A 111 -3.60 7.89 -4.73
CA ALA A 111 -3.29 7.40 -3.39
C ALA A 111 -3.03 8.57 -2.42
N ASN A 112 -3.49 8.42 -1.17
CA ASN A 112 -3.29 9.41 -0.11
C ASN A 112 -2.14 8.97 0.81
N PHE A 113 -1.00 9.65 0.73
CA PHE A 113 0.19 9.45 1.58
C PHE A 113 0.40 10.61 2.57
N LYS A 114 -0.63 11.41 2.88
CA LYS A 114 -0.47 12.53 3.81
C LYS A 114 0.14 12.08 5.12
N ALA A 115 1.13 12.84 5.59
CA ALA A 115 1.82 12.61 6.86
C ALA A 115 2.41 11.17 7.02
N ALA A 116 2.49 10.36 5.97
CA ALA A 116 3.09 9.03 6.04
C ALA A 116 4.62 9.08 6.16
N SER A 117 5.21 8.08 6.83
CA SER A 117 6.66 7.83 6.77
C SER A 117 6.98 6.96 5.57
N LEU A 118 7.73 7.52 4.62
CA LEU A 118 8.15 6.88 3.37
C LEU A 118 9.68 6.90 3.25
N ILE A 119 10.39 6.91 4.39
CA ILE A 119 11.84 6.92 4.41
C ILE A 119 12.38 5.71 3.65
N GLU A 120 13.27 5.96 2.68
CA GLU A 120 13.87 4.93 1.82
C GLU A 120 12.84 4.07 1.04
N ALA A 121 11.58 4.49 0.95
CA ALA A 121 10.58 3.78 0.15
C ALA A 121 10.93 3.81 -1.35
N ASN A 122 10.60 2.74 -2.07
CA ASN A 122 10.92 2.61 -3.49
C ASN A 122 9.66 2.69 -4.35
N PHE A 123 9.52 3.80 -5.11
CA PHE A 123 8.44 4.04 -6.08
C PHE A 123 8.91 3.92 -7.53
N ASN A 124 10.00 3.20 -7.81
CA ASN A 124 10.53 3.06 -9.16
C ASN A 124 9.43 2.63 -10.15
N ASN A 125 9.24 3.42 -11.23
CA ASN A 125 8.22 3.20 -12.26
C ASN A 125 6.76 3.12 -11.75
N ALA A 126 6.46 3.56 -10.53
CA ALA A 126 5.08 3.59 -10.01
C ALA A 126 4.24 4.65 -10.73
N ASN A 127 2.93 4.40 -10.85
CA ASN A 127 1.99 5.42 -11.31
C ASN A 127 1.42 6.17 -10.10
N LEU A 128 1.91 7.38 -9.87
CA LEU A 128 1.55 8.30 -8.78
C LEU A 128 0.73 9.51 -9.27
N PHE A 129 0.04 9.35 -10.41
CA PHE A 129 -0.81 10.41 -10.96
C PHE A 129 -1.83 10.88 -9.92
N GLU A 130 -1.88 12.19 -9.63
CA GLU A 130 -2.75 12.80 -8.63
C GLU A 130 -2.58 12.29 -7.18
N ALA A 131 -1.52 11.56 -6.85
CA ALA A 131 -1.24 11.14 -5.47
C ALA A 131 -0.94 12.35 -4.56
N ASP A 132 -1.24 12.23 -3.26
CA ASP A 132 -1.04 13.31 -2.28
C ASP A 132 -0.02 12.91 -1.22
N PHE A 133 1.15 13.58 -1.24
CA PHE A 133 2.26 13.40 -0.29
C PHE A 133 2.34 14.53 0.74
N THR A 134 1.32 15.38 0.89
CA THR A 134 1.38 16.54 1.80
C THR A 134 1.85 16.14 3.19
N GLY A 135 2.95 16.71 3.67
CA GLY A 135 3.52 16.43 4.99
C GLY A 135 4.18 15.06 5.14
N ALA A 136 4.26 14.24 4.09
CA ALA A 136 4.94 12.95 4.15
C ALA A 136 6.46 13.11 4.32
N ASN A 137 7.09 12.20 5.07
CA ASN A 137 8.54 12.11 5.15
C ASN A 137 9.07 11.20 4.03
N ILE A 138 9.60 11.81 2.97
CA ILE A 138 10.11 11.13 1.77
C ILE A 138 11.65 11.07 1.72
N LEU A 139 12.33 11.12 2.87
CA LEU A 139 13.79 11.12 2.95
C LEU A 139 14.34 9.86 2.25
N ASN A 140 15.25 10.06 1.28
CA ASN A 140 15.88 9.02 0.48
C ASN A 140 14.88 8.11 -0.30
N ALA A 141 13.62 8.48 -0.44
CA ALA A 141 12.68 7.72 -1.27
C ALA A 141 13.08 7.79 -2.75
N ASN A 142 12.98 6.67 -3.45
CA ASN A 142 13.31 6.55 -4.87
C ASN A 142 12.07 6.70 -5.74
N PHE A 143 12.01 7.75 -6.57
CA PHE A 143 10.93 8.00 -7.53
C PHE A 143 11.35 7.81 -8.99
N GLU A 144 12.50 7.18 -9.27
CA GLU A 144 12.99 7.00 -10.64
C GLU A 144 11.92 6.39 -11.56
N GLY A 145 11.65 7.05 -12.69
CA GLY A 145 10.64 6.61 -13.66
C GLY A 145 9.17 6.74 -13.18
N ALA A 146 8.91 7.16 -11.93
CA ALA A 146 7.54 7.31 -11.43
C ALA A 146 6.80 8.46 -12.13
N ASN A 147 5.52 8.24 -12.44
CA ASN A 147 4.61 9.25 -12.97
C ASN A 147 4.03 10.10 -11.83
N LEU A 148 4.56 11.30 -11.63
CA LEU A 148 4.14 12.26 -10.59
C LEU A 148 3.25 13.39 -11.15
N ASN A 149 2.72 13.26 -12.36
CA ASN A 149 1.88 14.31 -12.95
C ASN A 149 0.68 14.61 -12.05
N ASN A 150 0.45 15.89 -11.76
CA ASN A 150 -0.60 16.40 -10.87
C ASN A 150 -0.54 15.87 -9.41
N ALA A 151 0.49 15.15 -9.01
CA ALA A 151 0.67 14.79 -7.60
C ALA A 151 0.83 16.06 -6.73
N THR A 152 0.45 15.99 -5.47
CA THR A 152 0.78 17.01 -4.47
C THR A 152 2.03 16.55 -3.73
N TRP A 153 3.10 17.36 -3.78
CA TRP A 153 4.37 16.99 -3.17
C TRP A 153 4.37 17.20 -1.65
N ALA A 154 5.41 16.74 -0.96
CA ALA A 154 5.50 16.80 0.50
C ALA A 154 5.40 18.23 1.08
N ASP A 155 5.81 19.26 0.34
CA ASP A 155 5.68 20.68 0.70
C ASP A 155 4.31 21.29 0.32
N GLY A 156 3.36 20.48 -0.12
CA GLY A 156 2.02 20.88 -0.54
C GLY A 156 1.91 21.46 -1.95
N LYS A 157 3.01 21.54 -2.72
CA LYS A 157 2.97 22.07 -4.08
C LYS A 157 2.53 21.00 -5.08
N LYS A 158 1.83 21.43 -6.13
CA LYS A 158 1.45 20.55 -7.24
C LYS A 158 2.62 20.30 -8.19
N CYS A 159 2.84 19.05 -8.52
CA CYS A 159 3.72 18.65 -9.60
C CYS A 159 3.06 18.96 -10.96
N GLY A 160 3.80 19.62 -11.83
CA GLY A 160 3.31 19.96 -13.18
C GLY A 160 3.27 18.76 -14.11
N LEU A 161 2.91 19.02 -15.38
CA LEU A 161 3.02 18.01 -16.43
C LEU A 161 4.49 17.63 -16.68
N ASN A 162 4.72 16.41 -17.16
CA ASN A 162 6.05 15.84 -17.37
C ASN A 162 6.88 15.67 -16.09
N SER A 163 6.22 15.54 -14.93
CA SER A 163 6.86 15.18 -13.67
C SER A 163 7.11 13.67 -13.62
N ILE A 164 8.19 13.25 -14.28
CA ILE A 164 8.63 11.85 -14.30
C ILE A 164 9.93 11.73 -13.50
N GLY A 165 9.93 10.86 -12.51
CA GLY A 165 11.06 10.63 -11.59
C GLY A 165 11.33 11.75 -10.59
N LYS A 166 10.79 12.96 -10.83
CA LYS A 166 10.86 14.10 -9.92
C LYS A 166 9.65 15.02 -10.08
N CYS A 167 9.29 15.71 -9.01
CA CYS A 167 8.24 16.74 -9.06
C CYS A 167 8.78 18.03 -9.72
N ASN A 168 8.20 18.41 -10.85
CA ASN A 168 8.46 19.69 -11.50
C ASN A 168 7.37 20.67 -11.02
N SER A 169 7.52 21.23 -9.82
CA SER A 169 6.59 22.26 -9.29
C SER A 169 6.73 23.56 -10.10
N LYS A 170 5.60 24.22 -10.35
CA LYS A 170 5.55 25.58 -10.92
C LYS A 170 5.79 26.60 -9.82
#